data_8497ef95fa3c7087c67daf5c9218b2b3
#
_entry.id   8497ef95fa3c7087c67daf5c9218b2b3
#
_cell.length_a   1.000
_cell.length_b   1.000
_cell.length_c   1.000
_cell.angle_alpha   90.00
_cell.angle_beta   90.00
_cell.angle_gamma   90.00
#
_symmetry.space_group_name_H-M   'P 1'
#
loop_
_entity.id
_entity.type
_entity.pdbx_description
1 polymer ?
#
loop_
_entity_poly.entity_id
_entity_poly.type
_entity_poly.pdbx_seq_one_letter_code
_entity_poly.pdbx_strand_id
1 'polypeptide(L)'
;MDRETTPVTVLSGTLGAGKTTTLNHLLAESGDRELAVLVNDMGEVNVDAELVAESSDISAEDEELIELDDGCICCELRGDLLDAIAELTHDRTFDAIIVESTGVAEPLPVAQTLTLGFDQSDLDPTEFYEETGIEPLAGCQMDTAVTVVDAHQFKSAMESEELLDDDGTEKHLGNLLVEQVEFCDVLLLNKCDLVDEAELAEIEEMVETLQPRAEIIRTTNGQVDIEDIVDTGRFDFEEASQSAGWMKELQEPHQSAEEEHGVTSFVFQARRPLHPERFAELLDEFPENVVRSKGHFWLAGREEMAIMLNVAGQSVRVAPAGNWVATLPPEERDKQLENVPGLKEIWDDEWGDRGTQLVLIGTEMDHDALRGRLNDCLLTDEEMDADWSTFEDRFPTFEEPEDDEEEERTAADPEGQEEIGLAD
;
A
#
# COMPACT_ATOMS: atom_id res chain seq x y z
N MET A 1 14.11 -31.89 4.60
CA MET A 1 13.26 -31.34 5.66
C MET A 1 11.90 -31.21 5.03
N ASP A 2 10.90 -31.93 5.53
CA ASP A 2 9.52 -31.71 5.07
C ASP A 2 9.16 -30.28 5.47
N ARG A 3 9.02 -29.38 4.49
CA ARG A 3 8.48 -28.03 4.74
C ARG A 3 7.00 -28.19 5.02
N GLU A 4 6.53 -27.54 6.04
CA GLU A 4 5.10 -27.53 6.36
C GLU A 4 4.34 -26.57 5.42
N THR A 5 5.03 -25.58 4.79
CA THR A 5 4.43 -24.54 3.94
C THR A 5 5.29 -24.25 2.71
N THR A 6 4.65 -23.96 1.57
CA THR A 6 5.30 -23.48 0.34
C THR A 6 5.49 -21.96 0.43
N PRO A 7 6.71 -21.41 0.25
CA PRO A 7 6.96 -19.97 0.27
C PRO A 7 6.37 -19.31 -0.97
N VAL A 8 5.74 -18.14 -0.78
CA VAL A 8 5.18 -17.31 -1.84
C VAL A 8 5.95 -15.99 -1.92
N THR A 9 6.58 -15.72 -3.05
CA THR A 9 7.23 -14.45 -3.36
C THR A 9 6.31 -13.59 -4.21
N VAL A 10 6.04 -12.34 -3.78
CA VAL A 10 5.29 -11.36 -4.57
C VAL A 10 6.26 -10.45 -5.28
N LEU A 11 6.19 -10.39 -6.61
CA LEU A 11 7.00 -9.55 -7.48
C LEU A 11 6.17 -8.37 -7.98
N SER A 12 6.44 -7.18 -7.47
CA SER A 12 5.78 -5.93 -7.81
C SER A 12 6.75 -4.95 -8.53
N GLY A 13 6.22 -3.83 -8.98
CA GLY A 13 7.00 -2.79 -9.67
C GLY A 13 6.18 -2.15 -10.79
N THR A 14 6.49 -0.91 -11.15
CA THR A 14 5.77 -0.17 -12.18
C THR A 14 5.91 -0.81 -13.57
N LEU A 15 5.03 -0.41 -14.49
CA LEU A 15 5.08 -0.90 -15.87
C LEU A 15 6.45 -0.59 -16.52
N GLY A 16 7.04 -1.59 -17.16
CA GLY A 16 8.34 -1.45 -17.80
C GLY A 16 9.56 -1.50 -16.84
N ALA A 17 9.39 -1.67 -15.52
CA ALA A 17 10.49 -1.79 -14.58
C ALA A 17 11.37 -3.02 -14.81
N GLY A 18 10.80 -4.09 -15.40
CA GLY A 18 11.52 -5.31 -15.76
C GLY A 18 11.09 -6.54 -14.96
N LYS A 19 9.88 -6.56 -14.40
CA LYS A 19 9.32 -7.71 -13.65
C LYS A 19 9.39 -9.00 -14.45
N THR A 20 8.77 -9.04 -15.62
CA THR A 20 8.75 -10.22 -16.51
C THR A 20 10.16 -10.63 -16.95
N THR A 21 11.08 -9.66 -17.15
CA THR A 21 12.50 -9.96 -17.44
C THR A 21 13.17 -10.64 -16.25
N THR A 22 12.90 -10.16 -15.03
CA THR A 22 13.41 -10.77 -13.78
C THR A 22 12.82 -12.18 -13.61
N LEU A 23 11.52 -12.33 -13.80
CA LEU A 23 10.85 -13.61 -13.72
C LEU A 23 11.44 -14.65 -14.69
N ASN A 24 11.63 -14.27 -15.96
CA ASN A 24 12.26 -15.14 -16.97
C ASN A 24 13.71 -15.54 -16.58
N HIS A 25 14.45 -14.61 -15.95
CA HIS A 25 15.80 -14.92 -15.45
C HIS A 25 15.75 -15.94 -14.32
N LEU A 26 14.83 -15.78 -13.35
CA LEU A 26 14.64 -16.71 -12.24
C LEU A 26 14.25 -18.11 -12.71
N LEU A 27 13.32 -18.20 -13.66
CA LEU A 27 12.92 -19.47 -14.26
C LEU A 27 14.10 -20.16 -14.97
N ALA A 28 14.92 -19.40 -15.69
CA ALA A 28 16.11 -19.94 -16.37
C ALA A 28 17.19 -20.43 -15.37
N GLU A 29 17.24 -19.89 -14.16
CA GLU A 29 18.20 -20.26 -13.11
C GLU A 29 17.60 -21.11 -11.99
N SER A 30 16.34 -21.56 -12.12
CA SER A 30 15.64 -22.38 -11.13
C SER A 30 16.36 -23.70 -10.79
N GLY A 31 17.09 -24.24 -11.76
CA GLY A 31 17.84 -25.48 -11.60
C GLY A 31 16.92 -26.70 -11.42
N ASP A 32 17.05 -27.41 -10.30
CA ASP A 32 16.21 -28.56 -9.95
C ASP A 32 14.98 -28.17 -9.09
N ARG A 33 14.71 -26.87 -8.90
CA ARG A 33 13.56 -26.40 -8.11
C ARG A 33 12.28 -26.44 -8.95
N GLU A 34 11.21 -26.94 -8.36
CA GLU A 34 9.87 -26.91 -8.95
C GLU A 34 9.21 -25.58 -8.55
N LEU A 35 9.16 -24.61 -9.47
CA LEU A 35 8.55 -23.30 -9.28
C LEU A 35 7.17 -23.25 -9.94
N ALA A 36 6.20 -22.66 -9.25
CA ALA A 36 4.94 -22.24 -9.86
C ALA A 36 4.94 -20.72 -10.03
N VAL A 37 4.32 -20.25 -11.11
CA VAL A 37 4.24 -18.82 -11.44
C VAL A 37 2.78 -18.46 -11.68
N LEU A 38 2.31 -17.44 -10.98
CA LEU A 38 1.04 -16.78 -11.20
C LEU A 38 1.32 -15.40 -11.80
N VAL A 39 0.86 -15.19 -13.03
CA VAL A 39 0.99 -13.90 -13.73
C VAL A 39 -0.39 -13.26 -13.79
N ASN A 40 -0.49 -12.04 -13.30
CA ASN A 40 -1.68 -11.22 -13.42
C ASN A 40 -1.43 -10.09 -14.40
N ASP A 41 -2.07 -10.14 -15.58
CA ASP A 41 -1.99 -9.10 -16.60
C ASP A 41 -3.37 -8.48 -16.86
N MET A 42 -3.43 -7.15 -16.90
CA MET A 42 -4.64 -6.35 -17.20
C MET A 42 -4.87 -6.12 -18.70
N GLY A 43 -4.21 -6.83 -19.60
CA GLY A 43 -4.29 -6.63 -21.04
C GLY A 43 -5.31 -7.55 -21.73
N GLU A 44 -6.07 -7.05 -22.74
CA GLU A 44 -6.87 -7.86 -23.68
C GLU A 44 -6.02 -8.90 -24.47
N VAL A 45 -4.68 -8.88 -24.27
CA VAL A 45 -3.72 -9.84 -24.81
C VAL A 45 -2.68 -10.08 -23.72
N ASN A 46 -2.59 -11.30 -23.22
CA ASN A 46 -1.59 -11.77 -22.23
C ASN A 46 -0.16 -11.70 -22.79
N VAL A 47 0.35 -10.47 -22.96
CA VAL A 47 1.68 -10.23 -23.56
C VAL A 47 2.78 -10.76 -22.65
N ASP A 48 2.58 -10.64 -21.33
CA ASP A 48 3.60 -11.07 -20.36
C ASP A 48 3.66 -12.59 -20.22
N ALA A 49 2.52 -13.28 -20.17
CA ALA A 49 2.48 -14.72 -20.16
C ALA A 49 2.99 -15.36 -21.47
N GLU A 50 2.67 -14.74 -22.64
CA GLU A 50 3.27 -15.16 -23.92
C GLU A 50 4.79 -14.93 -23.93
N LEU A 51 5.29 -13.81 -23.36
CA LEU A 51 6.73 -13.52 -23.27
C LEU A 51 7.45 -14.50 -22.33
N VAL A 52 6.84 -14.91 -21.23
CA VAL A 52 7.36 -15.94 -20.34
C VAL A 52 7.41 -17.29 -21.09
N ALA A 53 6.34 -17.69 -21.75
CA ALA A 53 6.25 -18.93 -22.50
C ALA A 53 7.18 -18.99 -23.72
N GLU A 54 7.38 -17.86 -24.44
CA GLU A 54 8.25 -17.81 -25.62
C GLU A 54 9.73 -17.70 -25.28
N SER A 55 10.09 -17.08 -24.16
CA SER A 55 11.49 -16.85 -23.76
C SER A 55 12.11 -17.99 -22.97
N SER A 56 11.29 -18.82 -22.35
CA SER A 56 11.74 -20.05 -21.70
C SER A 56 11.84 -21.16 -22.74
N ASP A 57 13.06 -21.68 -23.00
CA ASP A 57 13.28 -22.97 -23.72
C ASP A 57 12.75 -24.16 -22.89
N ILE A 58 11.80 -23.91 -22.00
CA ILE A 58 11.28 -24.80 -20.98
C ILE A 58 10.21 -25.68 -21.65
N SER A 59 10.42 -26.97 -21.60
CA SER A 59 9.40 -27.91 -22.04
C SER A 59 8.23 -27.81 -21.06
N ALA A 60 7.04 -27.51 -21.56
CA ALA A 60 5.77 -27.35 -20.85
C ALA A 60 5.32 -28.59 -20.00
N GLU A 61 6.25 -29.43 -19.58
CA GLU A 61 6.02 -30.64 -18.80
C GLU A 61 6.53 -30.51 -17.34
N ASP A 62 7.34 -29.47 -17.04
CA ASP A 62 8.03 -29.35 -15.74
C ASP A 62 7.68 -28.07 -14.95
N GLU A 63 7.04 -27.07 -15.55
CA GLU A 63 6.62 -25.84 -14.90
C GLU A 63 5.15 -25.52 -15.22
N GLU A 64 4.40 -25.07 -14.22
CA GLU A 64 2.99 -24.71 -14.37
C GLU A 64 2.87 -23.18 -14.34
N LEU A 65 2.54 -22.60 -15.51
CA LEU A 65 2.16 -21.21 -15.66
C LEU A 65 0.64 -21.15 -15.59
N ILE A 66 0.09 -20.46 -14.62
CA ILE A 66 -1.34 -20.18 -14.53
C ILE A 66 -1.57 -18.71 -14.78
N GLU A 67 -2.39 -18.43 -15.76
CA GLU A 67 -2.89 -17.10 -16.06
C GLU A 67 -4.16 -16.86 -15.22
N LEU A 68 -4.22 -15.73 -14.54
CA LEU A 68 -5.45 -15.29 -13.87
C LEU A 68 -6.29 -14.53 -14.91
N ASP A 69 -7.47 -15.03 -15.22
CA ASP A 69 -8.39 -14.44 -16.20
C ASP A 69 -9.04 -13.15 -15.61
N ASP A 70 -9.06 -12.09 -16.46
CA ASP A 70 -9.87 -10.86 -16.36
C ASP A 70 -9.96 -10.14 -14.98
N GLY A 71 -9.02 -9.26 -14.67
CA GLY A 71 -9.20 -8.20 -13.66
C GLY A 71 -7.99 -7.91 -12.77
N CYS A 72 -8.05 -6.81 -12.02
CA CYS A 72 -7.00 -6.42 -11.06
C CYS A 72 -7.10 -7.20 -9.75
N ILE A 73 -5.96 -7.64 -9.21
CA ILE A 73 -5.86 -8.27 -7.85
C ILE A 73 -6.39 -7.34 -6.72
N CYS A 74 -6.77 -6.09 -7.02
CA CYS A 74 -7.03 -5.09 -5.98
C CYS A 74 -8.34 -5.25 -5.19
N CYS A 75 -9.45 -5.65 -5.79
CA CYS A 75 -10.74 -5.72 -5.10
C CYS A 75 -11.60 -6.95 -5.42
N GLU A 76 -11.76 -7.35 -6.69
CA GLU A 76 -12.62 -8.49 -7.08
C GLU A 76 -11.87 -9.83 -7.12
N LEU A 77 -10.53 -9.81 -7.29
CA LEU A 77 -9.71 -10.99 -7.54
C LEU A 77 -8.97 -11.54 -6.31
N ARG A 78 -9.28 -11.08 -5.10
CA ARG A 78 -8.73 -11.72 -3.89
C ARG A 78 -9.14 -13.18 -3.81
N GLY A 79 -10.38 -13.47 -4.24
CA GLY A 79 -10.90 -14.82 -4.38
C GLY A 79 -10.13 -15.62 -5.42
N ASP A 80 -9.95 -15.08 -6.62
CA ASP A 80 -9.32 -15.76 -7.75
C ASP A 80 -7.84 -16.09 -7.48
N LEU A 81 -7.11 -15.18 -6.80
CA LEU A 81 -5.74 -15.48 -6.36
C LEU A 81 -5.68 -16.64 -5.37
N LEU A 82 -6.60 -16.68 -4.41
CA LEU A 82 -6.68 -17.77 -3.43
C LEU A 82 -7.12 -19.06 -4.09
N ASP A 83 -8.07 -19.01 -5.03
CA ASP A 83 -8.51 -20.16 -5.82
C ASP A 83 -7.36 -20.72 -6.67
N ALA A 84 -6.62 -19.84 -7.36
CA ALA A 84 -5.49 -20.27 -8.17
C ALA A 84 -4.37 -20.91 -7.33
N ILE A 85 -4.03 -20.34 -6.17
CA ILE A 85 -3.04 -20.93 -5.25
C ILE A 85 -3.55 -22.27 -4.71
N ALA A 86 -4.82 -22.35 -4.35
CA ALA A 86 -5.42 -23.56 -3.83
C ALA A 86 -5.46 -24.67 -4.89
N GLU A 87 -5.79 -24.35 -6.15
CA GLU A 87 -5.78 -25.29 -7.26
C GLU A 87 -4.36 -25.79 -7.55
N LEU A 88 -3.37 -24.88 -7.61
CA LEU A 88 -1.96 -25.22 -7.77
C LEU A 88 -1.46 -26.20 -6.72
N THR A 89 -1.79 -25.98 -5.46
CA THR A 89 -1.24 -26.72 -4.33
C THR A 89 -2.04 -27.98 -3.98
N HIS A 90 -3.22 -28.17 -4.59
CA HIS A 90 -4.09 -29.32 -4.30
C HIS A 90 -3.46 -30.67 -4.71
N ASP A 91 -2.89 -30.75 -5.89
CA ASP A 91 -2.40 -31.99 -6.48
C ASP A 91 -0.86 -32.08 -6.57
N ARG A 92 -0.16 -30.97 -6.36
CA ARG A 92 1.32 -30.88 -6.49
C ARG A 92 1.92 -30.10 -5.32
N THR A 93 3.21 -30.33 -5.11
CA THR A 93 4.01 -29.55 -4.15
C THR A 93 5.10 -28.83 -4.91
N PHE A 94 5.24 -27.54 -4.67
CA PHE A 94 6.26 -26.68 -5.27
C PHE A 94 7.29 -26.28 -4.23
N ASP A 95 8.53 -26.02 -4.68
CA ASP A 95 9.57 -25.46 -3.83
C ASP A 95 9.29 -23.99 -3.50
N ALA A 96 8.65 -23.27 -4.43
CA ALA A 96 8.16 -21.91 -4.23
C ALA A 96 7.08 -21.52 -5.26
N ILE A 97 6.30 -20.49 -4.93
CA ILE A 97 5.34 -19.85 -5.82
C ILE A 97 5.78 -18.39 -6.01
N ILE A 98 5.79 -17.90 -7.25
CA ILE A 98 6.06 -16.50 -7.57
C ILE A 98 4.78 -15.89 -8.13
N VAL A 99 4.30 -14.83 -7.50
CA VAL A 99 3.14 -14.05 -7.95
C VAL A 99 3.63 -12.75 -8.56
N GLU A 100 3.52 -12.58 -9.88
CA GLU A 100 3.77 -11.32 -10.55
C GLU A 100 2.52 -10.46 -10.50
N SER A 101 2.59 -9.30 -9.82
CA SER A 101 1.49 -8.34 -9.79
C SER A 101 1.54 -7.41 -11.00
N THR A 102 0.37 -6.85 -11.38
CA THR A 102 0.31 -5.84 -12.44
C THR A 102 1.17 -4.62 -12.11
N GLY A 103 1.60 -3.90 -13.14
CA GLY A 103 2.40 -2.68 -12.96
C GLY A 103 1.68 -1.54 -12.25
N VAL A 104 0.39 -1.66 -12.00
CA VAL A 104 -0.46 -0.67 -11.32
C VAL A 104 -0.97 -1.14 -9.97
N ALA A 105 -0.70 -2.39 -9.57
CA ALA A 105 -1.16 -2.95 -8.30
C ALA A 105 -0.39 -2.41 -7.09
N GLU A 106 -1.14 -2.16 -6.02
CA GLU A 106 -0.58 -1.93 -4.69
C GLU A 106 -0.19 -3.29 -4.06
N PRO A 107 1.02 -3.42 -3.49
CA PRO A 107 1.46 -4.71 -2.92
C PRO A 107 0.74 -5.09 -1.62
N LEU A 108 0.26 -4.10 -0.85
CA LEU A 108 -0.37 -4.35 0.46
C LEU A 108 -1.64 -5.22 0.37
N PRO A 109 -2.60 -5.00 -0.54
CA PRO A 109 -3.77 -5.86 -0.67
C PRO A 109 -3.42 -7.32 -0.99
N VAL A 110 -2.44 -7.55 -1.86
CA VAL A 110 -1.94 -8.90 -2.20
C VAL A 110 -1.35 -9.57 -0.97
N ALA A 111 -0.48 -8.87 -0.24
CA ALA A 111 0.12 -9.37 0.98
C ALA A 111 -0.90 -9.65 2.09
N GLN A 112 -1.93 -8.79 2.24
CA GLN A 112 -3.03 -9.04 3.17
C GLN A 112 -3.77 -10.33 2.83
N THR A 113 -4.10 -10.53 1.56
CA THR A 113 -4.76 -11.75 1.09
C THR A 113 -3.92 -12.99 1.38
N LEU A 114 -2.61 -12.94 1.10
CA LEU A 114 -1.69 -14.05 1.33
C LEU A 114 -1.35 -14.30 2.81
N THR A 115 -1.60 -13.35 3.70
CA THR A 115 -1.24 -13.46 5.13
C THR A 115 -2.46 -13.68 6.01
N LEU A 116 -3.51 -12.89 5.80
CA LEU A 116 -4.71 -12.86 6.64
C LEU A 116 -5.86 -13.69 6.05
N GLY A 117 -5.72 -14.13 4.80
CA GLY A 117 -6.78 -14.86 4.11
C GLY A 117 -8.06 -14.02 4.02
N PHE A 118 -9.18 -14.60 4.41
CA PHE A 118 -10.51 -13.98 4.32
C PHE A 118 -10.84 -12.97 5.44
N ASP A 119 -10.01 -12.83 6.48
CA ASP A 119 -10.33 -12.01 7.67
C ASP A 119 -10.67 -10.53 7.36
N GLN A 120 -10.36 -10.05 6.15
CA GLN A 120 -10.67 -8.68 5.70
C GLN A 120 -11.38 -8.61 4.34
N SER A 121 -11.86 -9.75 3.82
CA SER A 121 -12.66 -9.80 2.59
C SER A 121 -14.14 -10.03 2.92
N ASP A 122 -15.05 -9.60 2.04
CA ASP A 122 -16.49 -9.92 2.11
C ASP A 122 -16.80 -11.42 1.86
N LEU A 123 -15.76 -12.23 1.62
CA LEU A 123 -15.84 -13.68 1.42
C LEU A 123 -15.81 -14.40 2.77
N ASP A 124 -16.82 -15.23 3.05
CA ASP A 124 -16.84 -16.09 4.24
C ASP A 124 -15.94 -17.31 3.98
N PRO A 125 -14.88 -17.52 4.79
CA PRO A 125 -14.01 -18.70 4.66
C PRO A 125 -14.76 -20.03 4.72
N THR A 126 -15.88 -20.05 5.43
CA THR A 126 -16.74 -21.23 5.58
C THR A 126 -17.51 -21.49 4.29
N GLU A 127 -18.01 -20.44 3.63
CA GLU A 127 -18.72 -20.52 2.37
C GLU A 127 -17.78 -20.96 1.25
N PHE A 128 -16.57 -20.41 1.19
CA PHE A 128 -15.52 -20.80 0.26
C PHE A 128 -15.16 -22.30 0.42
N TYR A 129 -14.93 -22.74 1.66
CA TYR A 129 -14.64 -24.16 1.92
C TYR A 129 -15.83 -25.08 1.58
N GLU A 130 -17.07 -24.64 1.84
CA GLU A 130 -18.28 -25.42 1.49
C GLU A 130 -18.48 -25.52 -0.03
N GLU A 131 -18.11 -24.49 -0.80
CA GLU A 131 -18.24 -24.48 -2.26
C GLU A 131 -17.10 -25.22 -2.97
N THR A 132 -15.86 -25.01 -2.54
CA THR A 132 -14.67 -25.56 -3.21
C THR A 132 -14.12 -26.83 -2.57
N GLY A 133 -14.37 -27.01 -1.27
CA GLY A 133 -13.78 -28.10 -0.47
C GLY A 133 -12.30 -27.93 -0.16
N ILE A 134 -11.76 -26.72 -0.40
CA ILE A 134 -10.34 -26.38 -0.27
C ILE A 134 -10.17 -25.38 0.89
N GLU A 135 -9.19 -25.63 1.77
CA GLU A 135 -8.77 -24.63 2.75
C GLU A 135 -7.91 -23.56 2.04
N PRO A 136 -8.34 -22.29 2.00
CA PRO A 136 -7.55 -21.24 1.38
C PRO A 136 -6.19 -21.12 2.05
N LEU A 137 -5.14 -20.94 1.25
CA LEU A 137 -3.74 -20.86 1.70
C LEU A 137 -3.22 -22.07 2.48
N ALA A 138 -3.95 -23.22 2.47
CA ALA A 138 -3.46 -24.43 3.12
C ALA A 138 -2.09 -24.83 2.56
N GLY A 139 -1.07 -24.71 3.40
CA GLY A 139 0.30 -25.05 3.02
C GLY A 139 1.08 -23.99 2.26
N CYS A 140 0.58 -22.74 2.12
CA CYS A 140 1.31 -21.60 1.56
C CYS A 140 1.55 -20.52 2.61
N GLN A 141 2.65 -19.77 2.46
CA GLN A 141 2.98 -18.64 3.31
C GLN A 141 3.70 -17.58 2.50
N MET A 142 3.28 -16.30 2.65
CA MET A 142 4.05 -15.20 2.08
C MET A 142 5.46 -15.17 2.68
N ASP A 143 6.45 -15.11 1.82
CA ASP A 143 7.87 -15.28 2.15
C ASP A 143 8.68 -14.01 1.90
N THR A 144 8.46 -13.37 0.76
CA THR A 144 9.24 -12.18 0.35
C THR A 144 8.38 -11.24 -0.49
N ALA A 145 8.40 -9.96 -0.15
CA ALA A 145 7.88 -8.88 -1.01
C ALA A 145 9.04 -8.28 -1.80
N VAL A 146 9.01 -8.42 -3.13
CA VAL A 146 10.04 -7.89 -4.03
C VAL A 146 9.46 -6.78 -4.88
N THR A 147 10.15 -5.63 -4.93
CA THR A 147 9.79 -4.53 -5.83
C THR A 147 10.89 -4.29 -6.85
N VAL A 148 10.55 -4.33 -8.13
CA VAL A 148 11.46 -3.99 -9.23
C VAL A 148 11.29 -2.52 -9.58
N VAL A 149 12.37 -1.76 -9.51
CA VAL A 149 12.42 -0.32 -9.78
C VAL A 149 13.34 -0.03 -10.98
N ASP A 150 12.84 0.72 -11.94
CA ASP A 150 13.65 1.22 -13.06
C ASP A 150 14.49 2.42 -12.60
N ALA A 151 15.80 2.20 -12.41
CA ALA A 151 16.73 3.25 -11.98
C ALA A 151 16.73 4.46 -12.93
N HIS A 152 16.63 4.21 -14.25
CA HIS A 152 16.66 5.26 -15.24
C HIS A 152 15.40 6.15 -15.26
N GLN A 153 14.26 5.58 -14.87
CA GLN A 153 13.00 6.31 -14.85
C GLN A 153 12.60 6.80 -13.44
N PHE A 154 13.34 6.44 -12.40
CA PHE A 154 12.96 6.70 -11.01
C PHE A 154 12.58 8.16 -10.74
N LYS A 155 13.48 9.11 -11.08
CA LYS A 155 13.23 10.54 -10.85
C LYS A 155 12.08 11.06 -11.71
N SER A 156 12.04 10.68 -12.99
CA SER A 156 10.96 11.11 -13.89
C SER A 156 9.59 10.54 -13.48
N ALA A 157 9.55 9.33 -12.93
CA ALA A 157 8.32 8.75 -12.39
C ALA A 157 7.82 9.49 -11.14
N MET A 158 8.73 9.91 -10.27
CA MET A 158 8.40 10.73 -9.10
C MET A 158 7.86 12.12 -9.46
N GLU A 159 8.36 12.71 -10.54
CA GLU A 159 7.94 14.02 -11.06
C GLU A 159 6.75 13.93 -12.03
N SER A 160 6.27 12.72 -12.32
CA SER A 160 5.24 12.50 -13.34
C SER A 160 3.85 12.93 -12.86
N GLU A 161 3.14 13.67 -13.70
CA GLU A 161 1.70 13.92 -13.58
C GLU A 161 0.86 12.80 -14.23
N GLU A 162 1.49 11.72 -14.69
CA GLU A 162 0.82 10.63 -15.36
C GLU A 162 -0.14 9.90 -14.42
N LEU A 163 -1.38 9.80 -14.87
CA LEU A 163 -2.44 9.07 -14.20
C LEU A 163 -2.52 7.67 -14.83
N LEU A 164 -2.43 6.67 -13.99
CA LEU A 164 -2.66 5.28 -14.33
C LEU A 164 -4.08 4.91 -13.90
N ASP A 165 -4.81 4.23 -14.77
CA ASP A 165 -6.14 3.72 -14.46
C ASP A 165 -6.00 2.30 -13.87
N ASP A 166 -6.53 2.12 -12.66
CA ASP A 166 -6.61 0.85 -11.96
C ASP A 166 -8.08 0.64 -11.56
N ASP A 167 -8.82 -0.13 -12.37
CA ASP A 167 -10.25 -0.42 -12.20
C ASP A 167 -11.15 0.80 -11.98
N GLY A 168 -10.90 1.87 -12.75
CA GLY A 168 -11.63 3.13 -12.63
C GLY A 168 -11.15 4.05 -11.51
N THR A 169 -10.05 3.70 -10.83
CA THR A 169 -9.36 4.56 -9.88
C THR A 169 -8.10 5.12 -10.52
N GLU A 170 -8.07 6.42 -10.73
CA GLU A 170 -6.88 7.09 -11.26
C GLU A 170 -5.83 7.25 -10.17
N LYS A 171 -4.62 6.70 -10.41
CA LYS A 171 -3.45 6.80 -9.52
C LYS A 171 -2.30 7.49 -10.24
N HIS A 172 -1.61 8.38 -9.54
CA HIS A 172 -0.37 8.95 -10.06
C HIS A 172 0.77 7.93 -9.99
N LEU A 173 1.56 7.86 -11.06
CA LEU A 173 2.71 6.94 -11.15
C LEU A 173 3.67 7.10 -9.97
N GLY A 174 3.98 8.35 -9.56
CA GLY A 174 4.86 8.61 -8.42
C GLY A 174 4.31 8.06 -7.10
N ASN A 175 2.98 8.16 -6.88
CA ASN A 175 2.37 7.60 -5.67
C ASN A 175 2.47 6.08 -5.63
N LEU A 176 2.17 5.42 -6.74
CA LEU A 176 2.27 3.98 -6.86
C LEU A 176 3.70 3.49 -6.62
N LEU A 177 4.70 4.15 -7.23
CA LEU A 177 6.11 3.82 -7.04
C LEU A 177 6.52 3.90 -5.56
N VAL A 178 6.13 4.99 -4.87
CA VAL A 178 6.41 5.14 -3.43
C VAL A 178 5.75 4.05 -2.61
N GLU A 179 4.48 3.73 -2.86
CA GLU A 179 3.74 2.69 -2.13
C GLU A 179 4.38 1.30 -2.35
N GLN A 180 4.84 1.01 -3.57
CA GLN A 180 5.56 -0.22 -3.87
C GLN A 180 6.92 -0.29 -3.16
N VAL A 181 7.67 0.83 -3.10
CA VAL A 181 8.94 0.92 -2.37
C VAL A 181 8.73 0.77 -0.86
N GLU A 182 7.73 1.47 -0.28
CA GLU A 182 7.48 1.46 1.16
C GLU A 182 7.11 0.07 1.72
N PHE A 183 6.69 -0.86 0.87
CA PHE A 183 6.19 -2.17 1.30
C PHE A 183 7.17 -3.33 1.06
N CYS A 184 8.24 -3.17 0.29
CA CYS A 184 9.11 -4.28 -0.08
C CYS A 184 10.07 -4.72 1.03
N ASP A 185 10.45 -6.02 0.97
CA ASP A 185 11.56 -6.60 1.74
C ASP A 185 12.87 -6.53 0.96
N VAL A 186 12.76 -6.68 -0.37
CA VAL A 186 13.87 -6.60 -1.32
C VAL A 186 13.49 -5.66 -2.45
N LEU A 187 14.37 -4.71 -2.74
CA LEU A 187 14.23 -3.80 -3.87
C LEU A 187 15.28 -4.14 -4.93
N LEU A 188 14.81 -4.54 -6.10
CA LEU A 188 15.67 -4.74 -7.26
C LEU A 188 15.77 -3.41 -8.01
N LEU A 189 16.88 -2.69 -7.81
CA LEU A 189 17.19 -1.48 -8.58
C LEU A 189 17.70 -1.91 -9.94
N ASN A 190 16.80 -1.96 -10.93
CA ASN A 190 17.08 -2.50 -12.25
C ASN A 190 17.50 -1.41 -13.25
N LYS A 191 18.10 -1.82 -14.35
CA LYS A 191 18.66 -0.96 -15.42
C LYS A 191 19.75 -0.01 -14.94
N CYS A 192 20.55 -0.45 -13.95
CA CYS A 192 21.66 0.30 -13.41
C CYS A 192 22.74 0.65 -14.45
N ASP A 193 22.82 -0.10 -15.55
CA ASP A 193 23.69 0.18 -16.70
C ASP A 193 23.35 1.45 -17.47
N LEU A 194 22.14 2.01 -17.27
CA LEU A 194 21.67 3.22 -17.92
C LEU A 194 21.85 4.50 -17.08
N VAL A 195 22.36 4.36 -15.86
CA VAL A 195 22.44 5.44 -14.85
C VAL A 195 23.86 5.55 -14.34
N ASP A 196 24.35 6.74 -14.09
CA ASP A 196 25.67 6.93 -13.50
C ASP A 196 25.70 6.64 -11.98
N GLU A 197 26.90 6.44 -11.43
CA GLU A 197 27.09 6.02 -10.03
C GLU A 197 26.59 7.06 -9.01
N ALA A 198 26.67 8.36 -9.35
CA ALA A 198 26.20 9.40 -8.44
C ALA A 198 24.68 9.42 -8.32
N GLU A 199 24.00 9.26 -9.46
CA GLU A 199 22.54 9.17 -9.50
C GLU A 199 22.02 7.87 -8.88
N LEU A 200 22.73 6.72 -9.06
CA LEU A 200 22.39 5.47 -8.37
C LEU A 200 22.47 5.64 -6.86
N ALA A 201 23.50 6.31 -6.34
CA ALA A 201 23.65 6.55 -4.91
C ALA A 201 22.54 7.45 -4.35
N GLU A 202 22.09 8.48 -5.08
CA GLU A 202 20.94 9.30 -4.68
C GLU A 202 19.64 8.50 -4.63
N ILE A 203 19.42 7.59 -5.60
CA ILE A 203 18.23 6.71 -5.62
C ILE A 203 18.27 5.75 -4.44
N GLU A 204 19.40 5.13 -4.16
CA GLU A 204 19.57 4.22 -3.03
C GLU A 204 19.29 4.92 -1.70
N GLU A 205 19.83 6.12 -1.47
CA GLU A 205 19.57 6.90 -0.26
C GLU A 205 18.08 7.27 -0.14
N MET A 206 17.43 7.61 -1.26
CA MET A 206 15.98 7.85 -1.26
C MET A 206 15.20 6.60 -0.86
N VAL A 207 15.54 5.45 -1.45
CA VAL A 207 14.91 4.16 -1.12
C VAL A 207 15.15 3.77 0.33
N GLU A 208 16.38 3.91 0.84
CA GLU A 208 16.70 3.65 2.25
C GLU A 208 15.91 4.55 3.21
N THR A 209 15.64 5.80 2.81
CA THR A 209 14.82 6.72 3.61
C THR A 209 13.33 6.35 3.56
N LEU A 210 12.82 5.93 2.40
CA LEU A 210 11.43 5.50 2.24
C LEU A 210 11.17 4.14 2.90
N GLN A 211 12.09 3.19 2.77
CA GLN A 211 12.00 1.83 3.30
C GLN A 211 13.33 1.36 3.90
N PRO A 212 13.63 1.76 5.15
CA PRO A 212 14.91 1.45 5.79
C PRO A 212 15.17 -0.05 6.05
N ARG A 213 14.18 -0.90 5.85
CA ARG A 213 14.28 -2.36 6.04
C ARG A 213 14.63 -3.10 4.77
N ALA A 214 14.35 -2.51 3.61
CA ALA A 214 14.55 -3.18 2.34
C ALA A 214 16.03 -3.45 2.06
N GLU A 215 16.35 -4.65 1.58
CA GLU A 215 17.64 -4.92 0.97
C GLU A 215 17.62 -4.42 -0.47
N ILE A 216 18.56 -3.55 -0.82
CA ILE A 216 18.68 -3.01 -2.18
C ILE A 216 19.69 -3.85 -2.96
N ILE A 217 19.25 -4.41 -4.10
CA ILE A 217 20.10 -5.18 -5.00
C ILE A 217 20.13 -4.49 -6.35
N ARG A 218 21.32 -4.05 -6.79
CA ARG A 218 21.52 -3.49 -8.13
C ARG A 218 21.47 -4.56 -9.19
N THR A 219 20.66 -4.39 -10.20
CA THR A 219 20.50 -5.36 -11.28
C THR A 219 20.61 -4.70 -12.67
N THR A 220 20.93 -5.51 -13.64
CA THR A 220 20.91 -5.17 -15.07
C THR A 220 20.20 -6.30 -15.80
N ASN A 221 19.20 -5.96 -16.60
CA ASN A 221 18.32 -6.93 -17.27
C ASN A 221 17.68 -7.95 -16.30
N GLY A 222 17.29 -7.51 -15.11
CA GLY A 222 16.62 -8.35 -14.12
C GLY A 222 17.46 -9.49 -13.53
N GLN A 223 18.78 -9.47 -13.71
CA GLN A 223 19.67 -10.53 -13.23
C GLN A 223 19.85 -10.43 -11.71
N VAL A 224 19.38 -11.44 -10.99
CA VAL A 224 19.47 -11.57 -9.53
C VAL A 224 19.57 -13.06 -9.18
N ASP A 225 20.32 -13.38 -8.13
CA ASP A 225 20.39 -14.75 -7.65
C ASP A 225 19.03 -15.15 -7.02
N ILE A 226 18.49 -16.30 -7.38
CA ILE A 226 17.18 -16.78 -6.92
C ILE A 226 17.10 -16.84 -5.38
N GLU A 227 18.20 -17.14 -4.71
CA GLU A 227 18.30 -17.26 -3.25
C GLU A 227 18.16 -15.91 -2.52
N ASP A 228 18.31 -14.80 -3.24
CA ASP A 228 18.16 -13.46 -2.65
C ASP A 228 16.70 -13.03 -2.54
N ILE A 229 15.79 -13.66 -3.32
CA ILE A 229 14.38 -13.24 -3.42
C ILE A 229 13.35 -14.36 -3.26
N VAL A 230 13.76 -15.62 -3.28
CA VAL A 230 12.87 -16.77 -3.11
C VAL A 230 13.29 -17.59 -1.89
N ASP A 231 12.32 -17.95 -1.04
CA ASP A 231 12.55 -18.71 0.19
C ASP A 231 13.51 -18.03 1.16
N THR A 232 13.37 -16.70 1.27
CA THR A 232 14.25 -15.87 2.12
C THR A 232 13.77 -15.80 3.56
N GLY A 233 12.48 -16.01 3.83
CA GLY A 233 11.86 -15.88 5.14
C GLY A 233 11.89 -14.45 5.68
N ARG A 234 11.94 -13.43 4.80
CA ARG A 234 12.07 -12.01 5.20
C ARG A 234 10.75 -11.35 5.52
N PHE A 235 9.67 -11.85 4.93
CA PHE A 235 8.38 -11.20 5.11
C PHE A 235 7.82 -11.43 6.50
N ASP A 236 7.51 -10.35 7.18
CA ASP A 236 6.72 -10.30 8.40
C ASP A 236 5.65 -9.21 8.24
N PHE A 237 4.37 -9.60 8.30
CA PHE A 237 3.27 -8.68 8.04
C PHE A 237 3.19 -7.54 9.05
N GLU A 238 3.44 -7.80 10.33
CA GLU A 238 3.42 -6.77 11.36
C GLU A 238 4.57 -5.77 11.16
N GLU A 239 5.77 -6.28 10.87
CA GLU A 239 6.92 -5.43 10.54
C GLU A 239 6.71 -4.69 9.22
N ALA A 240 6.23 -5.33 8.16
CA ALA A 240 6.01 -4.73 6.85
C ALA A 240 5.00 -3.57 6.92
N SER A 241 3.89 -3.76 7.66
CA SER A 241 2.87 -2.72 7.82
C SER A 241 3.33 -1.51 8.64
N GLN A 242 4.44 -1.60 9.37
CA GLN A 242 5.01 -0.55 10.22
C GLN A 242 6.40 -0.07 9.77
N SER A 243 6.97 -0.62 8.71
CA SER A 243 8.38 -0.40 8.34
C SER A 243 8.66 0.85 7.52
N ALA A 244 7.63 1.43 6.90
CA ALA A 244 7.81 2.63 6.08
C ALA A 244 8.54 3.75 6.84
N GLY A 245 9.50 4.40 6.17
CA GLY A 245 10.37 5.41 6.78
C GLY A 245 9.62 6.51 7.50
N TRP A 246 8.48 6.97 6.94
CA TRP A 246 7.65 7.99 7.58
C TRP A 246 7.07 7.53 8.93
N MET A 247 6.76 6.24 9.12
CA MET A 247 6.29 5.71 10.40
C MET A 247 7.40 5.69 11.44
N LYS A 248 8.63 5.34 11.04
CA LYS A 248 9.79 5.41 11.93
C LYS A 248 10.09 6.84 12.38
N GLU A 249 10.03 7.79 11.45
CA GLU A 249 10.21 9.22 11.78
C GLU A 249 9.15 9.74 12.75
N LEU A 250 7.90 9.25 12.68
CA LEU A 250 6.86 9.60 13.64
C LEU A 250 7.14 9.05 15.04
N GLN A 251 7.68 7.83 15.13
CA GLN A 251 7.96 7.18 16.41
C GLN A 251 9.25 7.71 17.07
N GLU A 252 10.28 7.93 16.27
CA GLU A 252 11.60 8.38 16.72
C GLU A 252 12.09 9.55 15.82
N PRO A 253 11.59 10.78 16.01
CA PRO A 253 11.99 11.92 15.20
C PRO A 253 13.50 12.12 15.27
N HIS A 254 14.19 11.92 14.17
CA HIS A 254 15.61 12.17 14.08
C HIS A 254 15.84 13.64 13.69
N GLN A 255 16.85 14.28 14.28
CA GLN A 255 17.44 15.45 13.64
C GLN A 255 18.35 14.90 12.56
N SER A 256 17.92 14.98 11.30
CA SER A 256 18.72 14.51 10.18
C SER A 256 20.13 15.12 10.29
N ALA A 257 21.13 14.26 10.53
CA ALA A 257 22.50 14.59 10.16
C ALA A 257 22.50 14.83 8.65
N GLU A 258 23.32 15.77 8.15
CA GLU A 258 23.49 15.95 6.71
C GLU A 258 23.78 14.59 6.08
N GLU A 259 22.76 14.04 5.41
CA GLU A 259 22.90 12.78 4.70
C GLU A 259 23.76 13.01 3.46
N GLU A 260 24.51 11.99 3.06
CA GLU A 260 25.67 12.17 2.15
C GLU A 260 25.28 12.64 0.74
N HIS A 261 23.99 12.45 0.36
CA HIS A 261 23.46 12.77 -0.98
C HIS A 261 22.26 13.74 -0.95
N GLY A 262 21.99 14.37 0.21
CA GLY A 262 21.00 15.45 0.33
C GLY A 262 19.57 15.00 0.52
N VAL A 263 19.30 13.71 0.71
CA VAL A 263 17.98 13.22 1.16
C VAL A 263 17.82 13.51 2.64
N THR A 264 16.73 14.16 3.02
CA THR A 264 16.47 14.52 4.41
C THR A 264 15.01 14.29 4.76
N SER A 265 14.74 14.17 6.06
CA SER A 265 13.38 14.09 6.60
C SER A 265 13.18 15.00 7.79
N PHE A 266 11.96 15.42 8.05
CA PHE A 266 11.58 16.03 9.32
C PHE A 266 10.11 15.83 9.63
N VAL A 267 9.79 15.94 10.92
CA VAL A 267 8.41 15.90 11.41
C VAL A 267 7.93 17.30 11.72
N PHE A 268 6.76 17.66 11.16
CA PHE A 268 6.00 18.84 11.57
C PHE A 268 4.92 18.42 12.55
N GLN A 269 4.90 19.05 13.72
CA GLN A 269 3.88 18.78 14.77
C GLN A 269 3.28 20.09 15.24
N ALA A 270 1.95 20.14 15.32
CA ALA A 270 1.22 21.29 15.83
C ALA A 270 -0.05 20.84 16.58
N ARG A 271 -0.35 21.52 17.70
CA ARG A 271 -1.59 21.32 18.46
C ARG A 271 -2.70 22.28 18.05
N ARG A 272 -2.33 23.34 17.35
CA ARG A 272 -3.28 24.32 16.84
C ARG A 272 -3.80 23.84 15.49
N PRO A 273 -5.11 24.01 15.17
CA PRO A 273 -5.64 23.59 13.88
C PRO A 273 -5.08 24.42 12.73
N LEU A 274 -5.07 23.84 11.55
CA LEU A 274 -4.73 24.49 10.30
C LEU A 274 -5.93 25.29 9.78
N HIS A 275 -5.69 26.46 9.21
CA HIS A 275 -6.66 27.25 8.48
C HIS A 275 -6.94 26.57 7.13
N PRO A 276 -8.19 26.23 6.80
CA PRO A 276 -8.47 25.41 5.61
C PRO A 276 -8.00 26.06 4.31
N GLU A 277 -8.25 27.35 4.11
CA GLU A 277 -7.86 28.06 2.89
C GLU A 277 -6.33 28.13 2.75
N ARG A 278 -5.60 28.56 3.81
CA ARG A 278 -4.14 28.68 3.76
C ARG A 278 -3.44 27.31 3.56
N PHE A 279 -3.99 26.27 4.17
CA PHE A 279 -3.40 24.95 4.01
C PHE A 279 -3.69 24.36 2.61
N ALA A 280 -4.88 24.60 2.05
CA ALA A 280 -5.18 24.23 0.68
C ALA A 280 -4.27 24.97 -0.32
N GLU A 281 -4.04 26.28 -0.13
CA GLU A 281 -3.08 27.06 -0.94
C GLU A 281 -1.65 26.51 -0.85
N LEU A 282 -1.22 26.09 0.35
CA LEU A 282 0.09 25.44 0.53
C LEU A 282 0.17 24.13 -0.25
N LEU A 283 -0.89 23.33 -0.26
CA LEU A 283 -0.93 22.06 -0.98
C LEU A 283 -0.99 22.25 -2.51
N ASP A 284 -1.67 23.29 -2.99
CA ASP A 284 -1.67 23.66 -4.42
C ASP A 284 -0.26 24.08 -4.92
N GLU A 285 0.60 24.59 -4.03
CA GLU A 285 1.98 25.01 -4.31
C GLU A 285 2.98 24.18 -3.49
N PHE A 286 2.73 22.87 -3.37
CA PHE A 286 3.60 22.02 -2.57
C PHE A 286 5.00 21.93 -3.21
N PRO A 287 6.08 21.94 -2.42
CA PRO A 287 7.43 21.96 -3.00
C PRO A 287 7.76 20.66 -3.73
N GLU A 288 8.24 20.78 -4.97
CA GLU A 288 8.59 19.64 -5.85
C GLU A 288 9.71 18.75 -5.28
N ASN A 289 10.56 19.31 -4.43
CA ASN A 289 11.65 18.58 -3.79
C ASN A 289 11.21 17.82 -2.52
N VAL A 290 9.95 17.87 -2.14
CA VAL A 290 9.34 16.98 -1.14
C VAL A 290 8.77 15.78 -1.86
N VAL A 291 9.49 14.67 -1.81
CA VAL A 291 9.14 13.43 -2.51
C VAL A 291 7.99 12.69 -1.81
N ARG A 292 7.97 12.75 -0.48
CA ARG A 292 6.97 12.10 0.36
C ARG A 292 6.51 13.01 1.48
N SER A 293 5.21 13.13 1.67
CA SER A 293 4.65 13.62 2.94
C SER A 293 3.46 12.76 3.34
N LYS A 294 3.45 12.30 4.58
CA LYS A 294 2.34 11.50 5.12
C LYS A 294 2.10 11.83 6.57
N GLY A 295 0.84 11.68 6.98
CA GLY A 295 0.44 11.86 8.37
C GLY A 295 -0.95 12.47 8.46
N HIS A 296 -1.41 12.71 9.67
CA HIS A 296 -2.71 13.29 9.90
C HIS A 296 -2.62 14.79 10.21
N PHE A 297 -3.70 15.51 9.89
CA PHE A 297 -3.82 16.92 10.22
C PHE A 297 -5.20 17.27 10.76
N TRP A 298 -5.22 18.31 11.58
CA TRP A 298 -6.44 18.88 12.15
C TRP A 298 -6.79 20.18 11.46
N LEU A 299 -7.98 20.23 10.85
CA LEU A 299 -8.49 21.35 10.10
C LEU A 299 -9.54 22.13 10.93
N ALA A 300 -9.45 23.43 10.98
CA ALA A 300 -10.47 24.27 11.60
C ALA A 300 -11.80 24.13 10.85
N GLY A 301 -12.91 23.97 11.58
CA GLY A 301 -14.23 23.69 11.02
C GLY A 301 -14.53 22.19 10.82
N ARG A 302 -13.54 21.31 11.03
CA ARG A 302 -13.69 19.85 11.01
C ARG A 302 -13.18 19.23 12.31
N GLU A 303 -13.81 19.59 13.43
CA GLU A 303 -13.32 19.25 14.76
C GLU A 303 -13.48 17.76 15.12
N GLU A 304 -14.33 17.05 14.41
CA GLU A 304 -14.64 15.64 14.70
C GLU A 304 -13.71 14.67 13.98
N MET A 305 -13.19 15.07 12.82
CA MET A 305 -12.49 14.19 11.89
C MET A 305 -10.99 14.49 11.83
N ALA A 306 -10.18 13.44 11.93
CA ALA A 306 -8.79 13.48 11.50
C ALA A 306 -8.73 13.25 9.98
N ILE A 307 -7.88 14.02 9.31
CA ILE A 307 -7.69 13.90 7.86
C ILE A 307 -6.26 13.45 7.61
N MET A 308 -6.10 12.42 6.78
CA MET A 308 -4.80 11.92 6.33
C MET A 308 -4.33 12.72 5.11
N LEU A 309 -3.11 13.21 5.16
CA LEU A 309 -2.37 13.72 4.00
C LEU A 309 -1.49 12.59 3.45
N ASN A 310 -1.50 12.44 2.15
CA ASN A 310 -0.65 11.52 1.41
C ASN A 310 -0.09 12.25 0.18
N VAL A 311 1.18 12.64 0.24
CA VAL A 311 1.92 13.24 -0.88
C VAL A 311 2.97 12.25 -1.33
N ALA A 312 3.02 11.99 -2.64
CA ALA A 312 4.08 11.23 -3.28
C ALA A 312 4.39 11.85 -4.65
N GLY A 313 5.59 12.38 -4.79
CA GLY A 313 5.95 13.20 -5.93
C GLY A 313 4.97 14.37 -6.10
N GLN A 314 4.39 14.52 -7.29
CA GLN A 314 3.40 15.58 -7.60
C GLN A 314 1.98 15.26 -7.12
N SER A 315 1.73 14.04 -6.67
CA SER A 315 0.40 13.61 -6.23
C SER A 315 0.14 14.07 -4.80
N VAL A 316 -0.94 14.82 -4.60
CA VAL A 316 -1.45 15.22 -3.27
C VAL A 316 -2.83 14.62 -3.07
N ARG A 317 -2.98 13.75 -2.09
CA ARG A 317 -4.25 13.13 -1.73
C ARG A 317 -4.59 13.40 -0.28
N VAL A 318 -5.87 13.58 -0.02
CA VAL A 318 -6.44 13.69 1.33
C VAL A 318 -7.59 12.71 1.48
N ALA A 319 -7.64 12.04 2.64
CA ALA A 319 -8.65 11.04 2.94
C ALA A 319 -9.08 11.14 4.41
N PRO A 320 -10.28 10.68 4.78
CA PRO A 320 -10.66 10.59 6.18
C PRO A 320 -9.75 9.58 6.90
N ALA A 321 -9.27 9.95 8.09
CA ALA A 321 -8.46 9.09 8.95
C ALA A 321 -9.25 8.58 10.17
N GLY A 322 -10.56 8.80 10.18
CA GLY A 322 -11.45 8.47 11.29
C GLY A 322 -11.69 9.65 12.23
N ASN A 323 -12.47 9.39 13.29
CA ASN A 323 -12.80 10.43 14.25
C ASN A 323 -11.72 10.54 15.33
N TRP A 324 -11.45 11.78 15.76
CA TRP A 324 -10.59 12.00 16.92
C TRP A 324 -11.17 11.30 18.15
N VAL A 325 -10.34 10.61 18.91
CA VAL A 325 -10.77 9.93 20.14
C VAL A 325 -11.37 10.91 21.15
N ALA A 326 -10.93 12.17 21.12
CA ALA A 326 -11.48 13.25 21.93
C ALA A 326 -12.98 13.54 21.66
N THR A 327 -13.49 13.17 20.48
CA THR A 327 -14.90 13.39 20.10
C THR A 327 -15.80 12.21 20.42
N LEU A 328 -15.25 11.06 20.72
CA LEU A 328 -16.00 9.85 21.05
C LEU A 328 -16.77 10.00 22.35
N PRO A 329 -17.89 9.26 22.51
CA PRO A 329 -18.58 9.16 23.78
C PRO A 329 -17.64 8.75 24.93
N PRO A 330 -17.84 9.22 26.16
CA PRO A 330 -16.90 9.01 27.27
C PRO A 330 -16.49 7.54 27.51
N GLU A 331 -17.46 6.61 27.37
CA GLU A 331 -17.19 5.17 27.57
C GLU A 331 -16.29 4.58 26.48
N GLU A 332 -16.46 5.02 25.24
CA GLU A 332 -15.64 4.58 24.11
C GLU A 332 -14.26 5.23 24.16
N ARG A 333 -14.20 6.53 24.45
CA ARG A 333 -12.96 7.26 24.64
C ARG A 333 -12.09 6.64 25.73
N ASP A 334 -12.69 6.32 26.91
CA ASP A 334 -11.94 5.73 28.01
C ASP A 334 -11.39 4.34 27.62
N LYS A 335 -12.14 3.54 26.84
CA LYS A 335 -11.66 2.27 26.29
C LYS A 335 -10.48 2.46 25.32
N GLN A 336 -10.56 3.45 24.41
CA GLN A 336 -9.46 3.73 23.48
C GLN A 336 -8.21 4.18 24.24
N LEU A 337 -8.35 5.04 25.24
CA LEU A 337 -7.25 5.47 26.09
C LEU A 337 -6.61 4.31 26.90
N GLU A 338 -7.37 3.26 27.20
CA GLU A 338 -6.84 2.07 27.89
C GLU A 338 -6.15 1.10 26.92
N ASN A 339 -6.69 0.93 25.71
CA ASN A 339 -6.29 -0.11 24.77
C ASN A 339 -5.17 0.33 23.82
N VAL A 340 -5.03 1.65 23.54
CA VAL A 340 -4.02 2.16 22.61
C VAL A 340 -2.82 2.70 23.38
N PRO A 341 -1.68 1.96 23.39
CA PRO A 341 -0.45 2.44 23.99
C PRO A 341 -0.01 3.76 23.33
N GLY A 342 0.48 4.70 24.11
CA GLY A 342 0.96 5.99 23.58
C GLY A 342 -0.11 7.06 23.43
N LEU A 343 -1.40 6.75 23.29
CA LEU A 343 -2.46 7.75 23.16
C LEU A 343 -2.50 8.68 24.39
N LYS A 344 -2.24 8.16 25.59
CA LYS A 344 -2.15 8.95 26.84
C LYS A 344 -0.95 9.89 26.86
N GLU A 345 0.12 9.53 26.16
CA GLU A 345 1.35 10.34 26.12
C GLU A 345 1.19 11.58 25.25
N ILE A 346 0.35 11.46 24.22
CA ILE A 346 0.04 12.55 23.30
C ILE A 346 -1.22 13.33 23.69
N TRP A 347 -1.91 12.93 24.75
CA TRP A 347 -3.19 13.54 25.15
C TRP A 347 -3.00 14.94 25.70
N ASP A 348 -3.71 15.91 25.12
CA ASP A 348 -3.78 17.29 25.59
C ASP A 348 -5.04 17.52 26.42
N ASP A 349 -4.94 18.31 27.50
CA ASP A 349 -6.06 18.55 28.44
C ASP A 349 -7.22 19.33 27.79
N GLU A 350 -6.96 20.16 26.76
CA GLU A 350 -7.94 21.00 26.07
C GLU A 350 -8.42 20.36 24.77
N TRP A 351 -7.49 19.76 24.00
CA TRP A 351 -7.75 19.31 22.64
C TRP A 351 -7.80 17.77 22.49
N GLY A 352 -7.41 17.01 23.53
CA GLY A 352 -7.33 15.55 23.48
C GLY A 352 -6.19 15.07 22.57
N ASP A 353 -6.51 14.18 21.66
CA ASP A 353 -5.60 13.65 20.63
C ASP A 353 -5.53 14.51 19.37
N ARG A 354 -6.36 15.56 19.25
CA ARG A 354 -6.35 16.45 18.09
C ARG A 354 -5.00 17.12 17.87
N GLY A 355 -4.58 17.17 16.64
CA GLY A 355 -3.33 17.82 16.24
C GLY A 355 -2.95 17.49 14.82
N THR A 356 -1.89 18.12 14.37
CA THR A 356 -1.27 17.86 13.08
C THR A 356 0.07 17.21 13.32
N GLN A 357 0.32 16.10 12.63
CA GLN A 357 1.60 15.42 12.61
C GLN A 357 1.87 14.93 11.19
N LEU A 358 2.83 15.58 10.51
CA LEU A 358 3.21 15.30 9.13
C LEU A 358 4.71 15.00 9.08
N VAL A 359 5.07 13.91 8.44
CA VAL A 359 6.45 13.63 8.04
C VAL A 359 6.65 14.17 6.63
N LEU A 360 7.78 14.79 6.39
CA LEU A 360 8.21 15.24 5.08
C LEU A 360 9.57 14.62 4.79
N ILE A 361 9.70 13.97 3.63
CA ILE A 361 10.93 13.36 3.11
C ILE A 361 11.19 13.97 1.74
N GLY A 362 12.42 14.34 1.45
CA GLY A 362 12.76 14.94 0.16
C GLY A 362 14.24 15.24 0.01
N THR A 363 14.59 15.84 -1.12
CA THR A 363 15.96 16.19 -1.45
C THR A 363 16.21 17.67 -1.28
N GLU A 364 17.37 18.03 -0.72
CA GLU A 364 17.78 19.43 -0.56
C GLU A 364 16.70 20.35 0.05
N MET A 365 15.93 19.83 1.02
CA MET A 365 14.83 20.56 1.64
C MET A 365 15.33 21.70 2.55
N ASP A 366 14.80 22.90 2.40
CA ASP A 366 14.94 23.96 3.40
C ASP A 366 13.92 23.75 4.54
N HIS A 367 14.33 22.99 5.55
CA HIS A 367 13.47 22.62 6.70
C HIS A 367 12.92 23.85 7.42
N ASP A 368 13.69 24.93 7.56
CA ASP A 368 13.25 26.13 8.25
C ASP A 368 12.18 26.88 7.44
N ALA A 369 12.38 26.99 6.12
CA ALA A 369 11.41 27.60 5.22
C ALA A 369 10.11 26.78 5.15
N LEU A 370 10.18 25.45 5.02
CA LEU A 370 9.01 24.57 5.00
C LEU A 370 8.24 24.59 6.32
N ARG A 371 8.95 24.53 7.43
CA ARG A 371 8.35 24.65 8.77
C ARG A 371 7.70 26.01 8.97
N GLY A 372 8.31 27.07 8.43
CA GLY A 372 7.73 28.41 8.41
C GLY A 372 6.41 28.48 7.66
N ARG A 373 6.37 27.96 6.41
CA ARG A 373 5.13 27.89 5.60
C ARG A 373 4.03 27.09 6.28
N LEU A 374 4.34 25.94 6.90
CA LEU A 374 3.39 25.13 7.65
C LEU A 374 2.87 25.84 8.90
N ASN A 375 3.73 26.58 9.63
CA ASN A 375 3.32 27.39 10.77
C ASN A 375 2.40 28.55 10.36
N ASP A 376 2.63 29.16 9.19
CA ASP A 376 1.78 30.24 8.67
C ASP A 376 0.36 29.74 8.32
N CYS A 377 0.19 28.43 8.12
CA CYS A 377 -1.12 27.80 7.94
C CYS A 377 -1.89 27.62 9.27
N LEU A 378 -1.24 27.66 10.43
CA LEU A 378 -1.93 27.51 11.73
C LEU A 378 -2.80 28.73 12.02
N LEU A 379 -3.93 28.53 12.70
CA LEU A 379 -4.78 29.63 13.14
C LEU A 379 -3.98 30.62 14.00
N THR A 380 -4.21 31.92 13.81
CA THR A 380 -3.73 32.98 14.69
C THR A 380 -4.53 33.01 16.01
N ASP A 381 -4.07 33.78 17.01
CA ASP A 381 -4.79 33.91 18.27
C ASP A 381 -6.20 34.52 18.07
N GLU A 382 -6.35 35.47 17.12
CA GLU A 382 -7.65 36.06 16.79
C GLU A 382 -8.59 35.05 16.11
N GLU A 383 -8.05 34.17 15.25
CA GLU A 383 -8.81 33.15 14.55
C GLU A 383 -9.19 31.98 15.48
N MET A 384 -8.41 31.71 16.52
CA MET A 384 -8.78 30.72 17.55
C MET A 384 -10.06 31.08 18.29
N ASP A 385 -10.33 32.40 18.47
CA ASP A 385 -11.54 32.91 19.12
C ASP A 385 -12.70 33.14 18.13
N ALA A 386 -12.49 32.89 16.82
CA ALA A 386 -13.47 33.10 15.76
C ALA A 386 -14.42 31.88 15.61
N ASP A 387 -15.49 32.06 14.84
CA ASP A 387 -16.37 30.98 14.40
C ASP A 387 -15.75 30.29 13.18
N TRP A 388 -15.15 29.11 13.37
CA TRP A 388 -14.42 28.38 12.34
C TRP A 388 -15.32 27.86 11.21
N SER A 389 -16.63 27.73 11.44
CA SER A 389 -17.58 27.35 10.38
C SER A 389 -17.70 28.40 9.28
N THR A 390 -17.17 29.60 9.49
CA THR A 390 -17.16 30.69 8.53
C THR A 390 -15.97 30.69 7.59
N PHE A 391 -14.96 29.88 7.85
CA PHE A 391 -13.80 29.79 6.98
C PHE A 391 -14.15 29.08 5.66
N GLU A 392 -13.56 29.54 4.58
CA GLU A 392 -13.68 28.86 3.29
C GLU A 392 -12.89 27.55 3.34
N ASP A 393 -13.60 26.43 3.09
CA ASP A 393 -13.05 25.08 3.09
C ASP A 393 -13.20 24.46 1.70
N ARG A 394 -12.07 24.27 1.01
CA ARG A 394 -12.00 23.67 -0.33
C ARG A 394 -11.69 22.17 -0.30
N PHE A 395 -11.47 21.59 0.88
CA PHE A 395 -11.21 20.15 1.00
C PHE A 395 -12.45 19.34 0.67
N PRO A 396 -12.30 18.11 0.14
CA PRO A 396 -13.41 17.23 -0.18
C PRO A 396 -14.33 17.01 1.03
N THR A 397 -15.63 16.92 0.78
CA THR A 397 -16.57 16.44 1.78
C THR A 397 -16.50 14.92 1.78
N PHE A 398 -16.11 14.34 2.90
CA PHE A 398 -16.12 12.89 3.08
C PHE A 398 -17.52 12.51 3.57
N GLU A 399 -18.31 11.82 2.74
CA GLU A 399 -19.58 11.25 3.14
C GLU A 399 -19.27 9.97 3.95
N GLU A 400 -19.91 9.84 5.11
CA GLU A 400 -19.91 8.53 5.79
C GLU A 400 -20.65 7.56 4.87
N PRO A 401 -20.18 6.31 4.68
CA PRO A 401 -20.96 5.32 3.97
C PRO A 401 -22.32 5.22 4.67
N GLU A 402 -23.41 5.45 3.93
CA GLU A 402 -24.77 5.26 4.45
C GLU A 402 -24.86 3.80 4.89
N ASP A 403 -25.13 3.55 6.17
CA ASP A 403 -25.42 2.22 6.69
C ASP A 403 -26.76 1.74 6.04
N ASP A 404 -26.68 1.07 4.91
CA ASP A 404 -27.81 0.45 4.19
C ASP A 404 -28.47 -0.72 4.96
N GLU A 405 -28.18 -0.90 6.25
CA GLU A 405 -28.69 -2.05 7.04
C GLU A 405 -30.07 -1.86 7.69
N GLU A 406 -30.78 -0.74 7.54
CA GLU A 406 -32.10 -0.54 8.21
C GLU A 406 -33.36 -0.79 7.34
N GLU A 407 -33.28 -1.01 6.03
CA GLU A 407 -34.51 -1.14 5.20
C GLU A 407 -35.01 -2.58 4.95
N GLU A 408 -34.32 -3.65 5.29
CA GLU A 408 -34.79 -5.03 5.06
C GLU A 408 -35.48 -5.73 6.25
N ARG A 409 -35.68 -5.07 7.39
CA ARG A 409 -36.32 -5.69 8.56
C ARG A 409 -37.84 -5.41 8.78
N THR A 410 -38.52 -4.73 7.88
CA THR A 410 -39.94 -4.39 8.06
C THR A 410 -40.90 -4.93 7.00
N ALA A 411 -40.62 -5.99 6.30
CA ALA A 411 -41.55 -6.62 5.36
C ALA A 411 -41.65 -8.16 5.52
N ALA A 412 -41.93 -8.63 6.71
CA ALA A 412 -42.44 -9.98 6.90
C ALA A 412 -43.74 -9.89 7.72
N ASP A 413 -44.86 -9.72 7.04
CA ASP A 413 -46.21 -9.82 7.62
C ASP A 413 -46.62 -11.30 7.56
N PRO A 414 -46.98 -11.94 8.69
CA PRO A 414 -47.41 -13.31 8.71
C PRO A 414 -48.94 -13.34 8.83
N GLU A 415 -49.67 -13.43 7.72
CA GLU A 415 -51.03 -14.01 7.74
C GLU A 415 -51.55 -14.27 6.31
N GLY A 416 -51.86 -15.55 6.04
CA GLY A 416 -52.46 -15.97 4.78
C GLY A 416 -52.63 -17.47 4.67
N GLN A 417 -53.26 -18.11 5.67
CA GLN A 417 -53.92 -19.41 5.49
C GLN A 417 -55.11 -19.26 4.57
N GLU A 418 -55.17 -19.98 3.44
CA GLU A 418 -56.43 -20.41 2.82
C GLU A 418 -56.22 -21.72 2.04
N GLU A 419 -56.83 -22.65 2.55
CA GLU A 419 -57.61 -23.84 2.17
C GLU A 419 -57.47 -24.42 0.76
N ILE A 420 -57.22 -25.72 0.79
CA ILE A 420 -57.35 -26.72 -0.25
C ILE A 420 -58.79 -26.88 -0.69
N GLY A 421 -59.08 -26.75 -1.96
CA GLY A 421 -60.30 -27.17 -2.63
C GLY A 421 -60.02 -28.21 -3.69
N LEU A 422 -60.36 -29.46 -3.42
CA LEU A 422 -60.52 -30.52 -4.37
C LEU A 422 -61.83 -30.33 -5.16
N ALA A 423 -61.81 -30.43 -6.47
CA ALA A 423 -62.83 -31.11 -7.28
C ALA A 423 -62.56 -31.02 -8.77
N ASP A 424 -62.58 -32.06 -9.37
CA ASP A 424 -62.89 -32.82 -10.59
C ASP A 424 -61.87 -32.90 -11.68
#